data_cf2b20a67e5bd66ef24fbcbcc9c1d1a0
#
_entry.id   cf2b20a67e5bd66ef24fbcbcc9c1d1a0
#
_cell.length_a   1.000
_cell.length_b   1.000
_cell.length_c   1.000
_cell.angle_alpha   90.00
_cell.angle_beta   90.00
_cell.angle_gamma   90.00
#
_symmetry.space_group_name_H-M   'P 1'
#
loop_
_entity.id
_entity.type
_entity.pdbx_description
1 polymer ?
#
loop_
_entity_poly.entity_id
_entity_poly.type
_entity_poly.pdbx_seq_one_letter_code
_entity_poly.pdbx_strand_id
1 'polypeptide(L)'
;MCAEVLAQGGDFLFVCKEDSHKTLYEYLRGAEPERHTVSERRMGGRTRSYRYSWVENVPLRDGKDALNAHWLSVEVVDQAGKVTYRGAFVTSLAINPENVAEIVACARARWKIENESFNVLKNHGYHLEHNFGHGKQHLAQLFVLLNLLAFTFHTVCDSVERLWQEARAVLGTRKSFFTDLHTITAYLLFPDWRALCSAMVQGNEPPT
;
A
#
# COMPACT_ATOMS: atom_id res chain seq x y z
N MET A 1 8.14 -13.71 16.07
CA MET A 1 7.94 -12.43 15.36
C MET A 1 7.23 -11.39 16.26
N CYS A 2 5.92 -11.54 16.67
CA CYS A 2 5.27 -10.51 17.52
C CYS A 2 6.05 -10.24 18.82
N ALA A 3 6.40 -11.27 19.57
CA ALA A 3 7.16 -11.13 20.82
C ALA A 3 8.54 -10.48 20.62
N GLU A 4 9.18 -10.72 19.51
CA GLU A 4 10.47 -10.14 19.14
C GLU A 4 10.35 -8.63 18.83
N VAL A 5 9.30 -8.24 18.11
CA VAL A 5 9.00 -6.82 17.84
C VAL A 5 8.79 -6.07 19.17
N LEU A 6 7.98 -6.64 20.07
CA LEU A 6 7.74 -6.05 21.39
C LEU A 6 9.01 -5.98 22.24
N ALA A 7 9.87 -7.01 22.19
CA ALA A 7 11.13 -7.02 22.91
C ALA A 7 12.11 -5.92 22.44
N GLN A 8 11.95 -5.45 21.20
CA GLN A 8 12.73 -4.35 20.64
C GLN A 8 12.06 -2.98 20.81
N GLY A 9 10.95 -2.91 21.59
CA GLY A 9 10.21 -1.67 21.84
C GLY A 9 9.34 -1.19 20.68
N GLY A 10 9.05 -2.06 19.71
CA GLY A 10 8.16 -1.77 18.60
C GLY A 10 6.75 -2.30 18.84
N ASP A 11 5.79 -1.80 18.06
CA ASP A 11 4.43 -2.28 18.01
C ASP A 11 4.16 -3.09 16.73
N PHE A 12 3.13 -3.93 16.76
CA PHE A 12 2.72 -4.68 15.59
C PHE A 12 1.24 -4.47 15.24
N LEU A 13 0.94 -4.62 13.96
CA LEU A 13 -0.41 -4.57 13.40
C LEU A 13 -0.47 -5.54 12.21
N PHE A 14 -1.14 -6.67 12.39
CA PHE A 14 -1.19 -7.75 11.39
C PHE A 14 -2.62 -8.11 11.01
N VAL A 15 -2.79 -8.56 9.76
CA VAL A 15 -4.06 -9.15 9.30
C VAL A 15 -4.31 -10.44 10.07
N CYS A 16 -5.52 -10.59 10.61
CA CYS A 16 -5.94 -11.76 11.36
C CYS A 16 -7.09 -12.46 10.62
N LYS A 17 -6.80 -13.59 9.96
CA LYS A 17 -7.82 -14.39 9.29
C LYS A 17 -8.29 -15.53 10.18
N GLU A 18 -9.59 -15.83 10.14
CA GLU A 18 -10.20 -16.90 10.95
C GLU A 18 -9.53 -18.26 10.70
N ASP A 19 -9.28 -18.60 9.44
CA ASP A 19 -8.65 -19.87 9.06
C ASP A 19 -7.24 -20.08 9.67
N SER A 20 -6.52 -18.99 9.93
CA SER A 20 -5.15 -19.00 10.44
C SER A 20 -5.05 -18.86 11.96
N HIS A 21 -6.14 -18.46 12.64
CA HIS A 21 -6.14 -18.11 14.07
C HIS A 21 -7.37 -18.70 14.79
N LYS A 22 -7.59 -20.01 14.66
CA LYS A 22 -8.79 -20.70 15.18
C LYS A 22 -9.00 -20.46 16.68
N THR A 23 -7.98 -20.64 17.51
CA THR A 23 -8.03 -20.43 18.96
C THR A 23 -8.50 -19.01 19.31
N LEU A 24 -7.95 -17.99 18.66
CA LEU A 24 -8.34 -16.62 18.88
C LEU A 24 -9.85 -16.42 18.53
N TYR A 25 -10.30 -16.97 17.41
CA TYR A 25 -11.71 -16.84 17.01
C TYR A 25 -12.65 -17.67 17.88
N GLU A 26 -12.20 -18.79 18.46
CA GLU A 26 -12.95 -19.52 19.48
C GLU A 26 -13.15 -18.68 20.73
N TYR A 27 -12.10 -18.00 21.19
CA TYR A 27 -12.17 -17.06 22.30
C TYR A 27 -13.15 -15.91 22.00
N LEU A 28 -13.09 -15.33 20.81
CA LEU A 28 -13.97 -14.22 20.38
C LEU A 28 -15.45 -14.60 20.36
N ARG A 29 -15.82 -15.87 20.15
CA ARG A 29 -17.23 -16.33 20.19
C ARG A 29 -17.87 -16.17 21.56
N GLY A 30 -17.05 -16.19 22.63
CA GLY A 30 -17.51 -15.98 24.01
C GLY A 30 -17.31 -14.57 24.54
N ALA A 31 -16.68 -13.69 23.76
CA ALA A 31 -16.37 -12.32 24.16
C ALA A 31 -17.42 -11.33 23.67
N GLU A 32 -17.67 -10.28 24.47
CA GLU A 32 -18.49 -9.14 24.04
C GLU A 32 -17.59 -8.05 23.46
N PRO A 33 -17.60 -7.82 22.13
CA PRO A 33 -16.75 -6.80 21.52
C PRO A 33 -17.28 -5.40 21.80
N GLU A 34 -16.38 -4.48 22.09
CA GLU A 34 -16.66 -3.06 22.01
C GLU A 34 -16.95 -2.66 20.56
N ARG A 35 -17.78 -1.63 20.36
CA ARG A 35 -18.23 -1.23 19.04
C ARG A 35 -18.20 0.29 18.88
N HIS A 36 -17.78 0.73 17.71
CA HIS A 36 -17.84 2.13 17.32
C HIS A 36 -18.25 2.25 15.85
N THR A 37 -19.02 3.28 15.50
CA THR A 37 -19.46 3.49 14.13
C THR A 37 -19.19 4.92 13.70
N VAL A 38 -18.48 5.07 12.57
CA VAL A 38 -18.23 6.36 11.95
C VAL A 38 -18.89 6.39 10.57
N SER A 39 -19.61 7.47 10.27
CA SER A 39 -20.23 7.66 8.96
C SER A 39 -19.56 8.83 8.24
N GLU A 40 -19.11 8.58 7.02
CA GLU A 40 -18.47 9.59 6.16
C GLU A 40 -19.34 9.88 4.95
N ARG A 41 -19.54 11.16 4.68
CA ARG A 41 -20.17 11.63 3.45
C ARG A 41 -19.10 11.91 2.40
N ARG A 42 -19.13 11.20 1.27
CA ARG A 42 -18.21 11.38 0.16
C ARG A 42 -18.72 12.38 -0.86
N MET A 43 -17.80 12.87 -1.72
CA MET A 43 -18.16 13.69 -2.89
C MET A 43 -19.20 12.93 -3.72
N GLY A 44 -20.26 13.64 -4.17
CA GLY A 44 -21.41 13.05 -4.85
C GLY A 44 -22.53 12.57 -3.91
N GLY A 45 -22.49 12.93 -2.61
CA GLY A 45 -23.58 12.70 -1.65
C GLY A 45 -23.72 11.25 -1.13
N ARG A 46 -22.84 10.34 -1.55
CA ARG A 46 -22.85 8.95 -1.09
C ARG A 46 -22.31 8.83 0.33
N THR A 47 -23.04 8.17 1.21
CA THR A 47 -22.60 7.90 2.58
C THR A 47 -22.00 6.50 2.68
N ARG A 48 -20.88 6.39 3.41
CA ARG A 48 -20.32 5.11 3.85
C ARG A 48 -20.25 5.09 5.36
N SER A 49 -20.61 3.95 5.95
CA SER A 49 -20.51 3.73 7.38
C SER A 49 -19.40 2.68 7.65
N TYR A 50 -18.54 3.00 8.57
CA TYR A 50 -17.49 2.12 9.06
C TYR A 50 -17.92 1.61 10.44
N ARG A 51 -18.13 0.31 10.56
CA ARG A 51 -18.46 -0.35 11.82
C ARG A 51 -17.21 -1.03 12.35
N TYR A 52 -16.70 -0.52 13.44
CA TYR A 52 -15.53 -1.08 14.13
C TYR A 52 -16.01 -1.94 15.29
N SER A 53 -15.29 -3.06 15.53
CA SER A 53 -15.48 -3.89 16.71
C SER A 53 -14.13 -4.36 17.20
N TRP A 54 -13.89 -4.35 18.51
CA TRP A 54 -12.62 -4.84 19.05
C TRP A 54 -12.82 -5.55 20.38
N VAL A 55 -11.87 -6.42 20.68
CA VAL A 55 -11.75 -7.13 21.97
C VAL A 55 -10.31 -7.01 22.41
N GLU A 56 -10.11 -6.54 23.64
CA GLU A 56 -8.77 -6.38 24.19
C GLU A 56 -8.27 -7.68 24.81
N ASN A 57 -6.97 -7.81 24.86
CA ASN A 57 -6.27 -8.84 25.62
C ASN A 57 -6.67 -10.29 25.26
N VAL A 58 -6.73 -10.59 23.96
CA VAL A 58 -7.05 -11.93 23.46
C VAL A 58 -5.79 -12.75 23.20
N PRO A 59 -5.77 -14.06 23.54
CA PRO A 59 -4.62 -14.91 23.28
C PRO A 59 -4.48 -15.21 21.78
N LEU A 60 -3.28 -15.03 21.23
CA LEU A 60 -2.99 -15.30 19.81
C LEU A 60 -2.91 -16.81 19.50
N ARG A 61 -2.68 -17.66 20.50
CA ARG A 61 -2.54 -19.11 20.39
C ARG A 61 -2.91 -19.80 21.70
N ASP A 62 -3.02 -21.10 21.67
CA ASP A 62 -3.09 -21.91 22.89
C ASP A 62 -1.77 -21.92 23.65
N GLY A 63 -1.84 -22.11 24.97
CA GLY A 63 -0.71 -22.27 25.85
C GLY A 63 -0.61 -21.17 26.91
N LYS A 64 0.03 -21.53 28.03
CA LYS A 64 0.20 -20.62 29.19
C LYS A 64 1.15 -19.43 28.89
N ASP A 65 1.97 -19.57 27.87
CA ASP A 65 2.92 -18.58 27.37
C ASP A 65 2.39 -17.85 26.12
N ALA A 66 1.08 -17.91 25.87
CA ALA A 66 0.47 -17.24 24.74
C ALA A 66 0.61 -15.72 24.89
N LEU A 67 1.09 -15.09 23.84
CA LEU A 67 1.09 -13.64 23.74
C LEU A 67 -0.36 -13.15 23.59
N ASN A 68 -0.77 -12.24 24.44
CA ASN A 68 -2.03 -11.52 24.31
C ASN A 68 -1.87 -10.30 23.41
N ALA A 69 -2.88 -10.03 22.62
CA ALA A 69 -2.97 -8.88 21.72
C ALA A 69 -4.39 -8.32 21.74
N HIS A 70 -4.61 -7.22 21.07
CA HIS A 70 -5.94 -6.66 20.86
C HIS A 70 -6.41 -7.06 19.47
N TRP A 71 -7.59 -7.65 19.38
CA TRP A 71 -8.23 -7.95 18.10
C TRP A 71 -9.18 -6.83 17.72
N LEU A 72 -9.20 -6.47 16.44
CA LEU A 72 -10.15 -5.51 15.89
C LEU A 72 -10.65 -5.93 14.52
N SER A 73 -11.88 -5.54 14.20
CA SER A 73 -12.47 -5.73 12.87
C SER A 73 -13.13 -4.46 12.37
N VAL A 74 -13.27 -4.38 11.05
CA VAL A 74 -14.01 -3.32 10.39
C VAL A 74 -14.94 -3.89 9.32
N GLU A 75 -16.17 -3.41 9.29
CA GLU A 75 -17.09 -3.57 8.18
C GLU A 75 -17.35 -2.21 7.54
N VAL A 76 -17.21 -2.13 6.23
CA VAL A 76 -17.57 -0.94 5.45
C VAL A 76 -18.90 -1.21 4.76
N VAL A 77 -19.88 -0.39 5.09
CA VAL A 77 -21.26 -0.52 4.62
C VAL A 77 -21.58 0.65 3.70
N ASP A 78 -22.15 0.38 2.55
CA ASP A 78 -22.61 1.41 1.62
C ASP A 78 -23.96 2.00 2.03
N GLN A 79 -24.42 2.97 1.26
CA GLN A 79 -25.71 3.65 1.51
C GLN A 79 -26.92 2.72 1.43
N ALA A 80 -26.83 1.60 0.71
CA ALA A 80 -27.85 0.58 0.58
C ALA A 80 -27.82 -0.45 1.73
N GLY A 81 -26.91 -0.32 2.69
CA GLY A 81 -26.74 -1.26 3.79
C GLY A 81 -25.91 -2.50 3.42
N LYS A 82 -25.35 -2.55 2.21
CA LYS A 82 -24.52 -3.67 1.75
C LYS A 82 -23.09 -3.53 2.28
N VAL A 83 -22.56 -4.61 2.87
CA VAL A 83 -21.16 -4.68 3.27
C VAL A 83 -20.28 -4.79 2.03
N THR A 84 -19.43 -3.79 1.83
CA THR A 84 -18.52 -3.69 0.68
C THR A 84 -17.09 -4.14 1.01
N TYR A 85 -16.74 -4.18 2.29
CA TYR A 85 -15.45 -4.63 2.77
C TYR A 85 -15.55 -5.17 4.18
N ARG A 86 -14.79 -6.22 4.48
CA ARG A 86 -14.53 -6.74 5.83
C ARG A 86 -13.04 -6.96 6.01
N GLY A 87 -12.53 -6.60 7.17
CA GLY A 87 -11.15 -6.88 7.57
C GLY A 87 -11.06 -7.12 9.06
N ALA A 88 -10.13 -8.00 9.45
CA ALA A 88 -9.82 -8.23 10.85
C ALA A 88 -8.30 -8.20 11.05
N PHE A 89 -7.88 -7.69 12.19
CA PHE A 89 -6.50 -7.42 12.52
C PHE A 89 -6.21 -7.74 13.98
N VAL A 90 -4.94 -7.90 14.30
CA VAL A 90 -4.43 -7.98 15.68
C VAL A 90 -3.30 -6.98 15.86
N THR A 91 -3.25 -6.36 17.03
CA THR A 91 -2.27 -5.31 17.34
C THR A 91 -1.85 -5.34 18.80
N SER A 92 -0.68 -4.81 19.09
CA SER A 92 -0.23 -4.47 20.45
C SER A 92 -0.71 -3.11 20.94
N LEU A 93 -1.19 -2.26 20.02
CA LEU A 93 -1.65 -0.91 20.35
C LEU A 93 -2.99 -0.97 21.10
N ALA A 94 -3.11 -0.19 22.18
CA ALA A 94 -4.38 -0.02 22.87
C ALA A 94 -5.43 0.61 21.94
N ILE A 95 -6.65 0.07 21.98
CA ILE A 95 -7.74 0.47 21.08
C ILE A 95 -8.79 1.24 21.88
N ASN A 96 -9.27 2.33 21.30
CA ASN A 96 -10.39 3.11 21.83
C ASN A 96 -11.20 3.74 20.69
N PRO A 97 -12.38 4.32 20.96
CA PRO A 97 -13.21 4.94 19.94
C PRO A 97 -12.52 6.08 19.14
N GLU A 98 -11.52 6.73 19.73
CA GLU A 98 -10.83 7.87 19.13
C GLU A 98 -9.77 7.43 18.13
N ASN A 99 -9.08 6.29 18.37
CA ASN A 99 -7.97 5.84 17.56
C ASN A 99 -8.27 4.63 16.67
N VAL A 100 -9.36 3.90 16.88
CA VAL A 100 -9.69 2.67 16.12
C VAL A 100 -9.75 2.90 14.60
N ALA A 101 -10.26 4.05 14.17
CA ALA A 101 -10.34 4.40 12.75
C ALA A 101 -8.95 4.58 12.13
N GLU A 102 -8.02 5.21 12.85
CA GLU A 102 -6.63 5.39 12.43
C GLU A 102 -5.87 4.07 12.38
N ILE A 103 -5.99 3.23 13.42
CA ILE A 103 -5.38 1.90 13.45
C ILE A 103 -5.85 1.07 12.25
N VAL A 104 -7.15 1.06 11.94
CA VAL A 104 -7.68 0.36 10.77
C VAL A 104 -7.16 0.98 9.46
N ALA A 105 -7.05 2.29 9.37
CA ALA A 105 -6.48 2.96 8.19
C ALA A 105 -5.02 2.53 7.97
N CYS A 106 -4.20 2.48 9.02
CA CYS A 106 -2.84 1.96 8.99
C CYS A 106 -2.79 0.48 8.56
N ALA A 107 -3.64 -0.37 9.14
CA ALA A 107 -3.72 -1.79 8.78
C ALA A 107 -4.05 -2.00 7.29
N ARG A 108 -4.94 -1.18 6.75
CA ARG A 108 -5.33 -1.20 5.34
C ARG A 108 -4.27 -0.58 4.43
N ALA A 109 -3.45 0.34 4.93
CA ALA A 109 -2.38 0.95 4.15
C ALA A 109 -1.32 -0.06 3.69
N ARG A 110 -1.16 -1.21 4.37
CA ARG A 110 -0.31 -2.32 3.90
C ARG A 110 -0.63 -2.74 2.46
N TRP A 111 -1.93 -2.74 2.10
CA TRP A 111 -2.36 -3.05 0.74
C TRP A 111 -1.73 -2.11 -0.32
N LYS A 112 -1.43 -0.86 0.04
CA LYS A 112 -0.78 0.09 -0.86
C LYS A 112 0.62 -0.33 -1.25
N ILE A 113 1.37 -0.97 -0.34
CA ILE A 113 2.71 -1.48 -0.63
C ILE A 113 2.66 -2.47 -1.80
N GLU A 114 1.69 -3.39 -1.79
CA GLU A 114 1.56 -4.39 -2.84
C GLU A 114 1.04 -3.77 -4.15
N ASN A 115 0.02 -2.92 -4.08
CA ASN A 115 -0.68 -2.43 -5.26
C ASN A 115 -0.12 -1.12 -5.83
N GLU A 116 0.44 -0.26 -4.99
CA GLU A 116 1.01 1.01 -5.46
C GLU A 116 2.52 0.93 -5.69
N SER A 117 3.27 0.14 -4.91
CA SER A 117 4.72 0.01 -5.07
C SER A 117 5.10 -1.21 -5.90
N PHE A 118 4.76 -2.42 -5.44
CA PHE A 118 5.17 -3.63 -6.17
C PHE A 118 4.49 -3.78 -7.52
N ASN A 119 3.21 -3.43 -7.64
CA ASN A 119 2.52 -3.45 -8.91
C ASN A 119 3.14 -2.45 -9.91
N VAL A 120 3.53 -1.27 -9.45
CA VAL A 120 4.23 -0.29 -10.28
C VAL A 120 5.58 -0.83 -10.74
N LEU A 121 6.37 -1.40 -9.82
CA LEU A 121 7.67 -2.00 -10.13
C LEU A 121 7.57 -3.17 -11.13
N LYS A 122 6.51 -3.97 -11.04
CA LYS A 122 6.29 -5.13 -11.93
C LYS A 122 5.72 -4.73 -13.28
N ASN A 123 4.67 -3.90 -13.29
CA ASN A 123 3.78 -3.74 -14.46
C ASN A 123 3.85 -2.36 -15.13
N HIS A 124 4.51 -1.37 -14.52
CA HIS A 124 4.50 0.01 -15.00
C HIS A 124 5.87 0.53 -15.45
N GLY A 125 6.65 -0.33 -16.11
CA GLY A 125 7.86 0.08 -16.83
C GLY A 125 9.19 -0.17 -16.11
N TYR A 126 9.17 -0.64 -14.86
CA TYR A 126 10.40 -1.00 -14.14
C TYR A 126 10.84 -2.45 -14.36
N HIS A 127 9.93 -3.31 -14.82
CA HIS A 127 10.23 -4.72 -15.17
C HIS A 127 10.92 -5.51 -14.04
N LEU A 128 10.48 -5.32 -12.78
CA LEU A 128 11.10 -5.97 -11.61
C LEU A 128 11.16 -7.50 -11.72
N GLU A 129 10.18 -8.11 -12.39
CA GLU A 129 10.12 -9.57 -12.58
C GLU A 129 10.87 -10.06 -13.81
N HIS A 130 11.50 -9.16 -14.58
CA HIS A 130 12.28 -9.57 -15.75
C HIS A 130 13.51 -10.37 -15.33
N ASN A 131 13.68 -11.53 -15.93
CA ASN A 131 14.86 -12.35 -15.68
C ASN A 131 16.03 -11.89 -16.55
N PHE A 132 16.91 -11.07 -15.99
CA PHE A 132 18.17 -10.66 -16.61
C PHE A 132 19.27 -11.72 -16.50
N GLY A 133 18.96 -12.92 -16.02
CA GLY A 133 19.93 -13.95 -15.67
C GLY A 133 20.52 -13.75 -14.28
N HIS A 134 21.24 -14.76 -13.80
CA HIS A 134 21.79 -14.73 -12.44
C HIS A 134 23.18 -14.11 -12.38
N GLY A 135 23.88 -14.03 -13.52
CA GLY A 135 25.29 -13.63 -13.56
C GLY A 135 26.21 -14.62 -12.81
N LYS A 136 27.45 -14.23 -12.62
CA LYS A 136 28.41 -15.03 -11.83
C LYS A 136 28.35 -14.70 -10.34
N GLN A 137 28.07 -13.44 -9.98
CA GLN A 137 27.98 -12.94 -8.61
C GLN A 137 27.00 -11.76 -8.57
N HIS A 138 26.06 -11.75 -7.64
CA HIS A 138 25.21 -10.60 -7.24
C HIS A 138 24.47 -9.80 -8.35
N LEU A 139 24.47 -10.25 -9.61
CA LEU A 139 23.86 -9.51 -10.73
C LEU A 139 22.38 -9.21 -10.48
N ALA A 140 21.60 -10.22 -10.07
CA ALA A 140 20.17 -10.05 -9.78
C ALA A 140 19.93 -9.06 -8.64
N GLN A 141 20.76 -9.12 -7.57
CA GLN A 141 20.67 -8.19 -6.45
C GLN A 141 20.99 -6.75 -6.88
N LEU A 142 22.04 -6.57 -7.71
CA LEU A 142 22.40 -5.27 -8.24
C LEU A 142 21.26 -4.66 -9.06
N PHE A 143 20.63 -5.43 -9.96
CA PHE A 143 19.50 -4.93 -10.75
C PHE A 143 18.27 -4.60 -9.89
N VAL A 144 17.98 -5.38 -8.86
CA VAL A 144 16.90 -5.04 -7.91
C VAL A 144 17.20 -3.72 -7.21
N LEU A 145 18.43 -3.51 -6.72
CA LEU A 145 18.83 -2.27 -6.05
C LEU A 145 18.75 -1.07 -7.00
N LEU A 146 19.23 -1.20 -8.24
CA LEU A 146 19.12 -0.15 -9.25
C LEU A 146 17.67 0.16 -9.61
N ASN A 147 16.82 -0.85 -9.67
CA ASN A 147 15.38 -0.70 -9.93
C ASN A 147 14.68 0.06 -8.78
N LEU A 148 14.99 -0.29 -7.54
CA LEU A 148 14.47 0.42 -6.35
C LEU A 148 15.00 1.85 -6.27
N LEU A 149 16.26 2.08 -6.61
CA LEU A 149 16.84 3.42 -6.66
C LEU A 149 16.14 4.28 -7.71
N ALA A 150 15.94 3.75 -8.92
CA ALA A 150 15.21 4.43 -9.99
C ALA A 150 13.77 4.74 -9.57
N PHE A 151 13.07 3.79 -8.95
CA PHE A 151 11.71 4.01 -8.44
C PHE A 151 11.66 5.11 -7.38
N THR A 152 12.62 5.12 -6.44
CA THR A 152 12.71 6.15 -5.40
C THR A 152 12.99 7.51 -6.02
N PHE A 153 13.96 7.60 -6.94
CA PHE A 153 14.28 8.83 -7.65
C PHE A 153 13.08 9.38 -8.42
N HIS A 154 12.39 8.55 -9.18
CA HIS A 154 11.18 8.97 -9.92
C HIS A 154 10.03 9.40 -8.98
N THR A 155 9.92 8.79 -7.80
CA THR A 155 8.93 9.19 -6.80
C THR A 155 9.25 10.57 -6.22
N VAL A 156 10.53 10.89 -6.03
CA VAL A 156 10.97 12.24 -5.64
C VAL A 156 10.69 13.23 -6.78
N CYS A 157 11.01 12.89 -8.03
CA CYS A 157 10.71 13.75 -9.19
C CYS A 157 9.20 14.03 -9.31
N ASP A 158 8.33 13.05 -9.09
CA ASP A 158 6.88 13.24 -9.06
C ASP A 158 6.44 14.31 -8.02
N SER A 159 7.24 14.51 -6.96
CA SER A 159 6.92 15.44 -5.87
C SER A 159 7.52 16.82 -6.01
N VAL A 160 8.72 16.95 -6.59
CA VAL A 160 9.50 18.19 -6.53
C VAL A 160 9.99 18.71 -7.90
N GLU A 161 9.98 17.88 -8.95
CA GLU A 161 10.57 18.26 -10.25
C GLU A 161 9.44 18.66 -11.24
N ARG A 162 9.38 19.94 -11.57
CA ARG A 162 8.29 20.53 -12.36
C ARG A 162 8.21 19.98 -13.79
N LEU A 163 9.34 19.88 -14.49
CA LEU A 163 9.34 19.38 -15.87
C LEU A 163 8.90 17.91 -15.95
N TRP A 164 9.33 17.11 -14.97
CA TRP A 164 8.88 15.74 -14.83
C TRP A 164 7.34 15.70 -14.63
N GLN A 165 6.82 16.53 -13.72
CA GLN A 165 5.38 16.60 -13.46
C GLN A 165 4.58 17.02 -14.70
N GLU A 166 5.06 18.00 -15.47
CA GLU A 166 4.46 18.44 -16.73
C GLU A 166 4.43 17.29 -17.76
N ALA A 167 5.56 16.61 -17.99
CA ALA A 167 5.63 15.46 -18.90
C ALA A 167 4.71 14.30 -18.43
N ARG A 168 4.68 14.04 -17.12
CA ARG A 168 3.81 13.02 -16.51
C ARG A 168 2.32 13.37 -16.64
N ALA A 169 1.95 14.64 -16.54
CA ALA A 169 0.56 15.09 -16.71
C ALA A 169 0.05 14.83 -18.13
N VAL A 170 0.89 15.08 -19.14
CA VAL A 170 0.55 14.85 -20.56
C VAL A 170 0.49 13.36 -20.87
N LEU A 171 1.49 12.57 -20.43
CA LEU A 171 1.61 11.16 -20.75
C LEU A 171 0.76 10.23 -19.85
N GLY A 172 0.23 10.74 -18.75
CA GLY A 172 -0.70 10.07 -17.87
C GLY A 172 -0.09 8.94 -17.04
N THR A 173 0.34 7.82 -17.64
CA THR A 173 0.87 6.67 -16.91
C THR A 173 2.39 6.62 -16.91
N ARG A 174 3.00 5.99 -15.89
CA ARG A 174 4.47 5.76 -15.87
C ARG A 174 4.90 4.90 -17.07
N LYS A 175 4.09 3.92 -17.45
CA LYS A 175 4.37 3.06 -18.59
C LYS A 175 4.42 3.87 -19.90
N SER A 176 3.46 4.74 -20.12
CA SER A 176 3.44 5.63 -21.30
C SER A 176 4.66 6.53 -21.32
N PHE A 177 5.01 7.14 -20.17
CA PHE A 177 6.21 7.95 -20.03
C PHE A 177 7.48 7.19 -20.40
N PHE A 178 7.71 5.98 -19.90
CA PHE A 178 8.89 5.19 -20.23
C PHE A 178 8.90 4.72 -21.69
N THR A 179 7.74 4.40 -22.25
CA THR A 179 7.62 4.03 -23.65
C THR A 179 7.98 5.19 -24.55
N ASP A 180 7.46 6.38 -24.26
CA ASP A 180 7.77 7.60 -25.02
C ASP A 180 9.24 7.98 -24.89
N LEU A 181 9.76 8.02 -23.66
CA LEU A 181 11.18 8.23 -23.37
C LEU A 181 12.09 7.31 -24.20
N HIS A 182 11.82 6.00 -24.17
CA HIS A 182 12.57 5.02 -24.93
C HIS A 182 12.46 5.28 -26.45
N THR A 183 11.27 5.59 -26.93
CA THR A 183 11.03 5.82 -28.38
C THR A 183 11.81 7.02 -28.88
N ILE A 184 11.71 8.18 -28.20
CA ILE A 184 12.37 9.39 -28.69
C ILE A 184 13.88 9.33 -28.54
N THR A 185 14.40 8.73 -27.46
CA THR A 185 15.84 8.59 -27.24
C THR A 185 16.48 7.51 -28.10
N ALA A 186 15.69 6.61 -28.71
CA ALA A 186 16.21 5.64 -29.68
C ALA A 186 16.65 6.28 -31.00
N TYR A 187 16.09 7.44 -31.35
CA TYR A 187 16.31 8.08 -32.65
C TYR A 187 16.88 9.50 -32.53
N LEU A 188 16.71 10.17 -31.40
CA LEU A 188 17.08 11.56 -31.19
C LEU A 188 18.07 11.72 -30.03
N LEU A 189 19.01 12.65 -30.19
CA LEU A 189 19.91 13.07 -29.13
C LEU A 189 19.45 14.42 -28.59
N PHE A 190 19.43 14.54 -27.27
CA PHE A 190 19.04 15.76 -26.58
C PHE A 190 20.22 16.34 -25.82
N PRO A 191 20.43 17.65 -25.82
CA PRO A 191 21.52 18.29 -25.12
C PRO A 191 21.42 18.18 -23.60
N ASP A 192 20.23 18.12 -23.08
CA ASP A 192 19.95 18.05 -21.64
C ASP A 192 18.56 17.46 -21.34
N TRP A 193 18.30 17.27 -20.06
CA TRP A 193 17.03 16.77 -19.54
C TRP A 193 15.84 17.68 -19.85
N ARG A 194 16.05 19.01 -19.84
CA ARG A 194 15.01 19.99 -20.13
C ARG A 194 14.52 19.87 -21.58
N ALA A 195 15.46 19.80 -22.53
CA ALA A 195 15.13 19.62 -23.94
C ALA A 195 14.37 18.32 -24.19
N LEU A 196 14.78 17.23 -23.52
CA LEU A 196 14.11 15.95 -23.59
C LEU A 196 12.65 16.03 -23.07
N CYS A 197 12.44 16.54 -21.85
CA CYS A 197 11.10 16.67 -21.28
C CYS A 197 10.20 17.61 -22.13
N SER A 198 10.76 18.71 -22.64
CA SER A 198 10.01 19.62 -23.53
C SER A 198 9.56 18.92 -24.81
N ALA A 199 10.42 18.09 -25.42
CA ALA A 199 10.04 17.32 -26.60
C ALA A 199 8.93 16.29 -26.30
N MET A 200 8.99 15.65 -25.14
CA MET A 200 7.93 14.72 -24.69
C MET A 200 6.58 15.41 -24.52
N VAL A 201 6.58 16.63 -23.99
CA VAL A 201 5.33 17.44 -23.82
C VAL A 201 4.80 17.87 -25.19
N GLN A 202 5.65 18.47 -26.03
CA GLN A 202 5.25 18.99 -27.34
C GLN A 202 4.81 17.92 -28.32
N GLY A 203 5.46 16.76 -28.32
CA GLY A 203 5.12 15.64 -29.20
C GLY A 203 3.75 15.00 -28.88
N ASN A 204 3.19 15.28 -27.74
CA ASN A 204 1.89 14.77 -27.29
C ASN A 204 0.80 15.85 -27.19
N GLU A 205 1.08 17.08 -27.59
CA GLU A 205 0.04 18.10 -27.73
C GLU A 205 -0.84 17.77 -28.94
N PRO A 206 -2.16 17.91 -28.84
CA PRO A 206 -3.03 17.70 -29.99
C PRO A 206 -2.70 18.72 -31.10
N PRO A 207 -2.73 18.35 -32.38
CA PRO A 207 -2.52 19.30 -33.46
C PRO A 207 -3.56 20.41 -33.36
N THR A 208 -3.09 21.65 -33.31
CA THR A 208 -3.91 22.89 -33.31
C THR A 208 -4.68 23.08 -34.61
#